data_9100f81486edf22b9edd0d20aa040d35
#
_entry.id   9100f81486edf22b9edd0d20aa040d35
#
_cell.length_a   1.000
_cell.length_b   1.000
_cell.length_c   1.000
_cell.angle_alpha   90.00
_cell.angle_beta   90.00
_cell.angle_gamma   90.00
#
_symmetry.space_group_name_H-M   'P 1'
#
loop_
_entity.id
_entity.type
_entity.pdbx_description
1 polymer ?
#
loop_
_entity_poly.entity_id
_entity_poly.type
_entity_poly.pdbx_seq_one_letter_code
_entity_poly.pdbx_strand_id
1 'polypeptide(L)'
;MYEVYGGVQKDEIRLIIDGKKIVCPTGYSILEAAKSVGIEIPTLCYLKGLTPTGACGVCAVEIERDGGNVIRRACRYRAKDGMVVYTNTPAVRAYREERIREILEKHPNDCLTCPKTNGHCQLQEVTHLFDINPPVRNVPARGLDDSSPAMVRDMDKCIACGRCVNVCNDVQKIGIYEMKYDPVTGDRYVNTKKGVKLTETDCINCGQCAKVCPVAAITEKGDIRKVMDALDDPKTTVVWQMAPAIQNTLGEEFGLGTGTDVTKKIASAMKRLGGYAYTTDFSADLTIMEEGTEFIGRVTNGGVLPMMTSCCPGWIKYMEYNYPDQLDHLSSTPIFPGR
;
A
#
# COMPACT_ATOMS: atom_id res chain seq x y z
N MET A 1 25.74 9.94 -3.90
CA MET A 1 26.16 11.07 -4.75
C MET A 1 26.07 10.58 -6.18
N TYR A 2 24.92 10.73 -6.81
CA TYR A 2 24.75 10.51 -8.24
C TYR A 2 24.45 11.85 -8.86
N GLU A 3 25.47 12.53 -9.35
CA GLU A 3 25.30 13.67 -10.25
C GLU A 3 24.76 13.16 -11.57
N VAL A 4 23.57 13.63 -11.89
CA VAL A 4 22.87 13.34 -13.14
C VAL A 4 23.31 14.34 -14.19
N TYR A 5 23.66 13.80 -15.31
CA TYR A 5 23.92 14.40 -16.62
C TYR A 5 23.18 15.71 -16.94
N GLY A 6 23.93 16.59 -17.57
CA GLY A 6 23.64 17.72 -18.44
C GLY A 6 22.25 18.36 -18.43
N GLY A 7 22.21 19.63 -18.03
CA GLY A 7 21.00 20.44 -17.96
C GLY A 7 20.20 20.52 -19.24
N VAL A 8 19.08 19.83 -19.24
CA VAL A 8 17.89 20.27 -19.98
C VAL A 8 17.23 21.29 -19.05
N GLN A 9 17.15 22.56 -19.42
CA GLN A 9 16.25 23.53 -18.79
C GLN A 9 14.87 22.88 -18.88
N LYS A 10 14.30 22.52 -17.72
CA LYS A 10 12.92 22.04 -17.64
C LYS A 10 12.06 23.22 -18.06
N ASP A 11 11.38 23.10 -19.18
CA ASP A 11 10.39 24.09 -19.60
C ASP A 11 9.42 24.30 -18.44
N GLU A 12 9.34 25.53 -17.97
CA GLU A 12 8.44 25.93 -16.89
C GLU A 12 7.15 26.47 -17.49
N ILE A 13 6.05 26.22 -16.81
CA ILE A 13 4.73 26.77 -17.10
C ILE A 13 4.27 27.66 -15.97
N ARG A 14 3.45 28.64 -16.30
CA ARG A 14 2.86 29.61 -15.36
C ARG A 14 1.35 29.45 -15.35
N LEU A 15 0.77 29.31 -14.18
CA LEU A 15 -0.65 29.18 -14.00
C LEU A 15 -1.10 29.92 -12.72
N ILE A 16 -2.41 30.05 -12.57
CA ILE A 16 -3.02 30.66 -11.38
C ILE A 16 -3.87 29.60 -10.72
N ILE A 17 -3.65 29.37 -9.41
CA ILE A 17 -4.53 28.52 -8.60
C ILE A 17 -5.03 29.35 -7.41
N ASP A 18 -6.34 29.51 -7.28
CA ASP A 18 -7.02 30.31 -6.26
C ASP A 18 -6.44 31.73 -6.15
N GLY A 19 -6.17 32.37 -7.29
CA GLY A 19 -5.60 33.71 -7.39
C GLY A 19 -4.08 33.79 -7.16
N LYS A 20 -3.42 32.71 -6.75
CA LYS A 20 -1.96 32.62 -6.54
C LYS A 20 -1.25 32.28 -7.84
N LYS A 21 -0.31 33.12 -8.27
CA LYS A 21 0.56 32.83 -9.43
C LYS A 21 1.58 31.75 -9.08
N ILE A 22 1.67 30.72 -9.90
CA ILE A 22 2.51 29.55 -9.70
C ILE A 22 3.40 29.34 -10.91
N VAL A 23 4.64 28.98 -10.68
CA VAL A 23 5.58 28.48 -11.70
C VAL A 23 5.90 27.04 -11.34
N CYS A 24 5.77 26.13 -12.29
CA CYS A 24 6.10 24.71 -12.06
C CYS A 24 6.63 24.05 -13.35
N PRO A 25 7.34 22.93 -13.24
CA PRO A 25 7.82 22.19 -14.40
C PRO A 25 6.69 21.75 -15.31
N THR A 26 6.94 21.79 -16.63
CA THR A 26 6.06 21.18 -17.64
C THR A 26 5.85 19.70 -17.30
N GLY A 27 4.61 19.22 -17.50
CA GLY A 27 4.27 17.81 -17.24
C GLY A 27 3.67 17.55 -15.85
N TYR A 28 3.72 18.51 -14.92
CA TYR A 28 2.99 18.39 -13.65
C TYR A 28 1.48 18.27 -13.89
N SER A 29 0.82 17.47 -13.07
CA SER A 29 -0.62 17.56 -12.89
C SER A 29 -0.99 18.83 -12.11
N ILE A 30 -2.25 19.26 -12.19
CA ILE A 30 -2.73 20.38 -11.36
C ILE A 30 -2.53 20.08 -9.87
N LEU A 31 -2.70 18.82 -9.45
CA LEU A 31 -2.48 18.40 -8.07
C LEU A 31 -1.02 18.60 -7.62
N GLU A 32 -0.06 18.22 -8.47
CA GLU A 32 1.36 18.39 -8.19
C GLU A 32 1.76 19.87 -8.17
N ALA A 33 1.24 20.67 -9.12
CA ALA A 33 1.45 22.11 -9.15
C ALA A 33 0.88 22.82 -7.90
N ALA A 34 -0.32 22.46 -7.47
CA ALA A 34 -0.92 22.98 -6.24
C ALA A 34 -0.08 22.63 -5.00
N LYS A 35 0.32 21.36 -4.88
CA LYS A 35 1.11 20.86 -3.77
C LYS A 35 2.50 21.54 -3.66
N SER A 36 3.13 21.86 -4.79
CA SER A 36 4.45 22.51 -4.81
C SER A 36 4.48 23.89 -4.14
N VAL A 37 3.33 24.52 -3.95
CA VAL A 37 3.16 25.84 -3.33
C VAL A 37 2.30 25.81 -2.06
N GLY A 38 2.07 24.61 -1.50
CA GLY A 38 1.34 24.43 -0.25
C GLY A 38 -0.19 24.56 -0.37
N ILE A 39 -0.75 24.46 -1.59
CA ILE A 39 -2.21 24.39 -1.78
C ILE A 39 -2.62 22.92 -1.71
N GLU A 40 -3.44 22.57 -0.72
CA GLU A 40 -3.93 21.23 -0.52
C GLU A 40 -5.24 20.98 -1.28
N ILE A 41 -5.23 19.97 -2.13
CA ILE A 41 -6.43 19.47 -2.80
C ILE A 41 -6.71 18.06 -2.24
N PRO A 42 -7.88 17.80 -1.67
CA PRO A 42 -8.19 16.51 -1.06
C PRO A 42 -8.13 15.39 -2.10
N THR A 43 -7.63 14.23 -1.69
CA THR A 43 -7.50 13.05 -2.56
C THR A 43 -7.91 11.78 -1.82
N LEU A 44 -8.37 10.74 -2.55
CA LEU A 44 -8.68 9.44 -1.96
C LEU A 44 -8.08 8.28 -2.77
N CYS A 45 -8.03 8.36 -4.10
CA CYS A 45 -7.43 7.32 -4.93
C CYS A 45 -5.99 7.64 -5.37
N TYR A 46 -5.53 8.89 -5.21
CA TYR A 46 -4.16 9.28 -5.55
C TYR A 46 -3.18 8.84 -4.45
N LEU A 47 -2.06 8.29 -4.89
CA LEU A 47 -0.90 8.05 -4.03
C LEU A 47 0.36 8.39 -4.83
N LYS A 48 1.26 9.20 -4.25
CA LYS A 48 2.52 9.56 -4.89
C LYS A 48 3.34 8.29 -5.18
N GLY A 49 3.86 8.18 -6.38
CA GLY A 49 4.62 7.02 -6.83
C GLY A 49 3.79 5.93 -7.54
N LEU A 50 2.46 6.07 -7.56
CA LEU A 50 1.59 5.21 -8.35
C LEU A 50 0.92 6.02 -9.49
N THR A 51 0.60 5.34 -10.58
CA THR A 51 -0.15 5.94 -11.69
C THR A 51 -1.54 6.40 -11.21
N PRO A 52 -1.90 7.69 -11.35
CA PRO A 52 -3.19 8.19 -10.91
C PRO A 52 -4.34 7.55 -11.69
N THR A 53 -5.26 6.89 -11.00
CA THR A 53 -6.44 6.28 -11.64
C THR A 53 -7.54 7.31 -11.94
N GLY A 54 -7.62 8.37 -11.15
CA GLY A 54 -8.70 9.36 -11.22
C GLY A 54 -10.07 8.78 -10.84
N ALA A 55 -10.12 7.66 -10.12
CA ALA A 55 -11.35 6.90 -9.88
C ALA A 55 -12.36 7.65 -9.01
N CYS A 56 -11.92 8.25 -7.89
CA CYS A 56 -12.81 8.76 -6.85
C CYS A 56 -13.45 10.14 -7.15
N GLY A 57 -12.80 10.98 -7.94
CA GLY A 57 -13.28 12.34 -8.22
C GLY A 57 -13.07 13.38 -7.09
N VAL A 58 -12.58 12.97 -5.92
CA VAL A 58 -12.41 13.84 -4.74
C VAL A 58 -11.44 14.99 -4.98
N CYS A 59 -10.45 14.82 -5.88
CA CYS A 59 -9.52 15.87 -6.28
C CYS A 59 -10.07 16.81 -7.37
N ALA A 60 -11.39 16.95 -7.49
CA ALA A 60 -11.99 17.85 -8.48
C ALA A 60 -11.55 19.29 -8.27
N VAL A 61 -11.31 19.99 -9.36
CA VAL A 61 -11.04 21.44 -9.44
C VAL A 61 -11.82 22.02 -10.60
N GLU A 62 -12.09 23.30 -10.55
CA GLU A 62 -12.72 24.04 -11.63
C GLU A 62 -11.66 24.78 -12.43
N ILE A 63 -11.72 24.69 -13.74
CA ILE A 63 -10.79 25.36 -14.67
C ILE A 63 -11.58 26.39 -15.48
N GLU A 64 -11.10 27.62 -15.48
CA GLU A 64 -11.66 28.69 -16.29
C GLU A 64 -11.42 28.44 -17.77
N ARG A 65 -12.46 28.65 -18.60
CA ARG A 65 -12.39 28.52 -20.06
C ARG A 65 -13.33 29.51 -20.72
N ASP A 66 -13.00 29.83 -21.97
CA ASP A 66 -13.90 30.57 -22.85
C ASP A 66 -15.21 29.76 -23.00
N GLY A 67 -16.34 30.38 -22.69
CA GLY A 67 -17.65 29.73 -22.74
C GLY A 67 -18.11 29.01 -21.46
N GLY A 68 -17.35 29.12 -20.37
CA GLY A 68 -17.76 28.61 -19.05
C GLY A 68 -16.76 27.66 -18.38
N ASN A 69 -16.78 27.63 -17.08
CA ASN A 69 -15.87 26.83 -16.27
C ASN A 69 -16.16 25.33 -16.38
N VAL A 70 -15.13 24.50 -16.24
CA VAL A 70 -15.25 23.03 -16.34
C VAL A 70 -14.59 22.35 -15.14
N ILE A 71 -15.26 21.34 -14.59
CA ILE A 71 -14.71 20.52 -13.52
C ILE A 71 -13.78 19.44 -14.09
N ARG A 72 -12.59 19.32 -13.53
CA ARG A 72 -11.58 18.30 -13.86
C ARG A 72 -10.97 17.69 -12.63
N ARG A 73 -10.44 16.48 -12.74
CA ARG A 73 -9.74 15.76 -11.67
C ARG A 73 -8.27 16.17 -11.66
N ALA A 74 -7.85 16.94 -10.69
CA ALA A 74 -6.50 17.53 -10.59
C ALA A 74 -5.38 16.50 -10.66
N CYS A 75 -5.56 15.30 -10.13
CA CYS A 75 -4.53 14.24 -10.15
C CYS A 75 -4.21 13.71 -11.55
N ARG A 76 -5.10 13.87 -12.53
CA ARG A 76 -4.91 13.38 -13.91
C ARG A 76 -4.81 14.49 -14.95
N TYR A 77 -5.29 15.68 -14.63
CA TYR A 77 -5.28 16.78 -15.59
C TYR A 77 -3.94 17.50 -15.52
N ARG A 78 -3.23 17.55 -16.66
CA ARG A 78 -1.95 18.24 -16.76
C ARG A 78 -2.12 19.74 -16.66
N ALA A 79 -1.29 20.37 -15.84
CA ALA A 79 -1.18 21.82 -15.79
C ALA A 79 -0.67 22.35 -17.15
N LYS A 80 -1.19 23.50 -17.58
CA LYS A 80 -0.83 24.16 -18.83
C LYS A 80 -0.54 25.62 -18.56
N ASP A 81 0.29 26.21 -19.40
CA ASP A 81 0.61 27.64 -19.31
C ASP A 81 -0.64 28.49 -19.48
N GLY A 82 -0.74 29.58 -18.71
CA GLY A 82 -1.89 30.48 -18.69
C GLY A 82 -3.17 29.97 -18.04
N MET A 83 -3.16 28.72 -17.48
CA MET A 83 -4.37 28.12 -16.89
C MET A 83 -4.76 28.86 -15.59
N VAL A 84 -6.09 29.04 -15.42
CA VAL A 84 -6.70 29.55 -14.17
C VAL A 84 -7.52 28.42 -13.55
N VAL A 85 -7.24 28.12 -12.29
CA VAL A 85 -7.81 26.97 -11.56
C VAL A 85 -8.36 27.45 -10.22
N TYR A 86 -9.56 26.96 -9.87
CA TYR A 86 -10.19 27.17 -8.58
C TYR A 86 -10.37 25.83 -7.85
N THR A 87 -9.89 25.75 -6.62
CA THR A 87 -9.89 24.49 -5.87
C THR A 87 -11.11 24.34 -4.96
N ASN A 88 -11.85 25.42 -4.67
CA ASN A 88 -12.92 25.41 -3.66
C ASN A 88 -14.13 26.30 -4.02
N THR A 89 -14.64 26.16 -5.25
CA THR A 89 -15.92 26.83 -5.63
C THR A 89 -17.13 26.03 -5.12
N PRO A 90 -18.34 26.63 -5.05
CA PRO A 90 -19.57 25.89 -4.74
C PRO A 90 -19.78 24.68 -5.65
N ALA A 91 -19.50 24.79 -6.94
CA ALA A 91 -19.60 23.69 -7.91
C ALA A 91 -18.62 22.56 -7.61
N VAL A 92 -17.37 22.89 -7.25
CA VAL A 92 -16.36 21.91 -6.85
C VAL A 92 -16.78 21.18 -5.57
N ARG A 93 -17.28 21.89 -4.56
CA ARG A 93 -17.75 21.28 -3.31
C ARG A 93 -18.91 20.33 -3.56
N ALA A 94 -19.93 20.77 -4.27
CA ALA A 94 -21.09 19.94 -4.62
C ALA A 94 -20.69 18.68 -5.38
N TYR A 95 -19.79 18.80 -6.36
CA TYR A 95 -19.27 17.64 -7.11
C TYR A 95 -18.54 16.65 -6.20
N ARG A 96 -17.67 17.13 -5.29
CA ARG A 96 -16.94 16.26 -4.36
C ARG A 96 -17.87 15.55 -3.39
N GLU A 97 -18.85 16.25 -2.83
CA GLU A 97 -19.85 15.67 -1.94
C GLU A 97 -20.65 14.56 -2.62
N GLU A 98 -21.12 14.78 -3.84
CA GLU A 98 -21.81 13.77 -4.65
C GLU A 98 -20.92 12.52 -4.83
N ARG A 99 -19.66 12.71 -5.23
CA ARG A 99 -18.72 11.59 -5.43
C ARG A 99 -18.42 10.81 -4.13
N ILE A 100 -18.33 11.49 -2.99
CA ILE A 100 -18.11 10.85 -1.70
C ILE A 100 -19.38 10.07 -1.28
N ARG A 101 -20.57 10.64 -1.47
CA ARG A 101 -21.85 9.95 -1.19
C ARG A 101 -21.99 8.67 -2.01
N GLU A 102 -21.71 8.70 -3.29
CA GLU A 102 -21.73 7.51 -4.16
C GLU A 102 -20.77 6.40 -3.68
N ILE A 103 -19.62 6.78 -3.12
CA ILE A 103 -18.69 5.82 -2.54
C ILE A 103 -19.29 5.24 -1.24
N LEU A 104 -19.84 6.07 -0.38
CA LEU A 104 -20.41 5.67 0.90
C LEU A 104 -21.68 4.81 0.76
N GLU A 105 -22.50 5.00 -0.28
CA GLU A 105 -23.65 4.15 -0.61
C GLU A 105 -23.26 2.69 -0.86
N LYS A 106 -22.02 2.46 -1.28
CA LYS A 106 -21.46 1.13 -1.60
C LYS A 106 -20.54 0.58 -0.51
N HIS A 107 -20.20 1.40 0.48
CA HIS A 107 -19.29 1.04 1.56
C HIS A 107 -20.08 0.66 2.82
N PRO A 108 -19.70 -0.42 3.54
CA PRO A 108 -20.30 -0.74 4.83
C PRO A 108 -19.94 0.34 5.86
N ASN A 109 -20.90 0.70 6.72
CA ASN A 109 -20.72 1.71 7.76
C ASN A 109 -20.38 1.05 9.13
N ASP A 110 -19.56 0.00 9.10
CA ASP A 110 -19.12 -0.79 10.26
C ASP A 110 -17.85 -0.22 10.92
N CYS A 111 -17.68 1.09 10.92
CA CYS A 111 -16.45 1.77 11.35
C CYS A 111 -16.00 1.39 12.76
N LEU A 112 -16.92 1.10 13.68
CA LEU A 112 -16.59 0.72 15.07
C LEU A 112 -15.84 -0.61 15.18
N THR A 113 -16.03 -1.52 14.23
CA THR A 113 -15.39 -2.86 14.19
C THR A 113 -14.40 -3.00 13.04
N CYS A 114 -14.20 -1.93 12.28
CA CYS A 114 -13.33 -1.92 11.11
C CYS A 114 -11.83 -1.96 11.51
N PRO A 115 -11.00 -2.78 10.87
CA PRO A 115 -9.55 -2.81 11.16
C PRO A 115 -8.81 -1.48 10.97
N LYS A 116 -9.37 -0.55 10.17
CA LYS A 116 -8.82 0.81 9.97
C LYS A 116 -9.55 1.89 10.77
N THR A 117 -10.23 1.53 11.84
CA THR A 117 -10.69 2.50 12.83
C THR A 117 -9.51 3.28 13.45
N ASN A 118 -9.75 4.28 14.28
CA ASN A 118 -8.72 5.07 14.97
C ASN A 118 -7.81 5.93 14.06
N GLY A 119 -8.37 6.53 13.00
CA GLY A 119 -7.67 7.54 12.20
C GLY A 119 -6.80 7.01 11.06
N HIS A 120 -6.92 5.74 10.70
CA HIS A 120 -6.16 5.15 9.59
C HIS A 120 -6.97 4.97 8.30
N CYS A 121 -8.22 5.46 8.24
CA CYS A 121 -9.11 5.34 7.09
C CYS A 121 -9.23 6.66 6.32
N GLN A 122 -8.63 6.75 5.14
CA GLN A 122 -8.69 7.96 4.30
C GLN A 122 -10.12 8.28 3.81
N LEU A 123 -11.02 7.28 3.69
CA LEU A 123 -12.42 7.55 3.38
C LEU A 123 -13.10 8.27 4.55
N GLN A 124 -12.84 7.85 5.77
CA GLN A 124 -13.38 8.50 6.97
C GLN A 124 -12.87 9.94 7.09
N GLU A 125 -11.58 10.19 6.89
CA GLU A 125 -10.99 11.53 6.88
C GLU A 125 -11.68 12.45 5.86
N VAL A 126 -11.86 11.98 4.63
CA VAL A 126 -12.55 12.76 3.57
C VAL A 126 -14.03 12.96 3.90
N THR A 127 -14.71 11.98 4.48
CA THR A 127 -16.11 12.09 4.90
C THR A 127 -16.29 13.16 5.97
N HIS A 128 -15.39 13.19 6.96
CA HIS A 128 -15.37 14.22 8.00
C HIS A 128 -15.05 15.61 7.43
N LEU A 129 -14.10 15.71 6.49
CA LEU A 129 -13.74 17.00 5.88
C LEU A 129 -14.95 17.70 5.19
N PHE A 130 -15.91 16.92 4.68
CA PHE A 130 -17.10 17.43 4.00
C PHE A 130 -18.37 17.32 4.83
N ASP A 131 -18.29 16.94 6.10
CA ASP A 131 -19.42 16.80 7.03
C ASP A 131 -20.57 15.95 6.44
N ILE A 132 -20.22 14.81 5.83
CA ILE A 132 -21.19 13.94 5.16
C ILE A 132 -21.68 12.86 6.14
N ASN A 133 -22.97 12.82 6.38
CA ASN A 133 -23.61 11.68 7.04
C ASN A 133 -23.66 10.48 6.07
N PRO A 134 -23.07 9.33 6.44
CA PRO A 134 -23.03 8.17 5.56
C PRO A 134 -24.44 7.67 5.25
N PRO A 135 -24.79 7.45 3.98
CA PRO A 135 -26.07 6.84 3.60
C PRO A 135 -26.14 5.37 4.00
N VAL A 136 -27.32 4.80 3.98
CA VAL A 136 -27.48 3.34 4.13
C VAL A 136 -26.94 2.64 2.89
N ARG A 137 -26.12 1.62 3.11
CA ARG A 137 -25.56 0.79 2.03
C ARG A 137 -26.67 0.11 1.24
N ASN A 138 -26.63 0.21 -0.07
CA ASN A 138 -27.63 -0.35 -0.98
C ASN A 138 -26.99 -1.16 -2.13
N VAL A 139 -26.04 -2.02 -1.81
CA VAL A 139 -25.41 -2.91 -2.81
C VAL A 139 -25.23 -4.32 -2.23
N PRO A 140 -25.28 -5.37 -3.05
CA PRO A 140 -24.98 -6.73 -2.62
C PRO A 140 -23.56 -6.85 -2.04
N ALA A 141 -23.38 -7.81 -1.12
CA ALA A 141 -22.07 -8.15 -0.59
C ALA A 141 -21.18 -8.74 -1.69
N ARG A 142 -19.92 -8.31 -1.70
CA ARG A 142 -18.88 -8.80 -2.64
C ARG A 142 -18.03 -9.91 -2.05
N GLY A 143 -18.10 -10.08 -0.74
CA GLY A 143 -17.53 -11.18 0.00
C GLY A 143 -16.13 -10.95 0.56
N LEU A 144 -15.78 -11.86 1.46
CA LEU A 144 -14.54 -11.92 2.21
C LEU A 144 -13.67 -13.06 1.67
N ASP A 145 -12.39 -12.79 1.45
CA ASP A 145 -11.37 -13.78 1.14
C ASP A 145 -10.25 -13.68 2.20
N ASP A 146 -10.24 -14.63 3.12
CA ASP A 146 -9.23 -14.77 4.19
C ASP A 146 -8.31 -15.99 3.96
N SER A 147 -8.29 -16.51 2.75
CA SER A 147 -7.53 -17.71 2.37
C SER A 147 -6.02 -17.51 2.49
N SER A 148 -5.52 -16.29 2.25
CA SER A 148 -4.09 -15.99 2.35
C SER A 148 -3.56 -16.15 3.78
N PRO A 149 -2.34 -16.66 3.95
CA PRO A 149 -1.69 -16.70 5.27
C PRO A 149 -1.32 -15.30 5.80
N ALA A 150 -1.22 -14.30 4.94
CA ALA A 150 -0.68 -12.98 5.28
C ALA A 150 -1.70 -11.84 5.21
N MET A 151 -2.77 -11.98 4.41
CA MET A 151 -3.69 -10.90 4.11
C MET A 151 -5.14 -11.34 4.12
N VAL A 152 -6.02 -10.40 4.47
CA VAL A 152 -7.49 -10.51 4.36
C VAL A 152 -7.98 -9.54 3.31
N ARG A 153 -8.87 -9.98 2.43
CA ARG A 153 -9.53 -9.16 1.41
C ARG A 153 -11.03 -9.10 1.71
N ASP A 154 -11.48 -7.99 2.24
CA ASP A 154 -12.91 -7.66 2.42
C ASP A 154 -13.35 -6.75 1.27
N MET A 155 -13.89 -7.36 0.22
CA MET A 155 -14.23 -6.62 -0.98
C MET A 155 -15.49 -5.76 -0.84
N ASP A 156 -16.24 -5.94 0.24
CA ASP A 156 -17.34 -5.04 0.61
C ASP A 156 -16.84 -3.63 0.93
N LYS A 157 -15.63 -3.53 1.47
CA LYS A 157 -14.98 -2.25 1.78
C LYS A 157 -14.22 -1.63 0.62
N CYS A 158 -14.23 -2.29 -0.56
CA CYS A 158 -13.48 -1.80 -1.71
C CYS A 158 -14.16 -0.60 -2.38
N ILE A 159 -13.43 0.51 -2.46
CA ILE A 159 -13.86 1.75 -3.14
C ILE A 159 -13.38 1.86 -4.59
N ALA A 160 -12.92 0.78 -5.18
CA ALA A 160 -12.42 0.70 -6.56
C ALA A 160 -11.37 1.76 -6.93
N CYS A 161 -10.52 2.15 -5.98
CA CYS A 161 -9.51 3.19 -6.21
C CYS A 161 -8.35 2.75 -7.12
N GLY A 162 -8.10 1.45 -7.27
CA GLY A 162 -7.08 0.86 -8.14
C GLY A 162 -5.65 0.91 -7.59
N ARG A 163 -5.38 1.41 -6.39
CA ARG A 163 -4.01 1.47 -5.85
C ARG A 163 -3.36 0.10 -5.74
N CYS A 164 -4.09 -0.91 -5.26
CA CYS A 164 -3.61 -2.28 -5.15
C CYS A 164 -3.32 -2.92 -6.52
N VAL A 165 -4.09 -2.58 -7.55
CA VAL A 165 -3.85 -3.00 -8.94
C VAL A 165 -2.52 -2.43 -9.41
N ASN A 166 -2.34 -1.10 -9.29
CA ASN A 166 -1.13 -0.44 -9.78
C ASN A 166 0.13 -0.88 -9.01
N VAL A 167 0.07 -0.98 -7.68
CA VAL A 167 1.26 -1.43 -6.93
C VAL A 167 1.64 -2.86 -7.26
N CYS A 168 0.67 -3.76 -7.44
CA CYS A 168 0.93 -5.15 -7.77
C CYS A 168 1.43 -5.34 -9.21
N ASN A 169 0.84 -4.60 -10.17
CA ASN A 169 1.17 -4.76 -11.58
C ASN A 169 2.37 -3.92 -12.01
N ASP A 170 2.44 -2.64 -11.58
CA ASP A 170 3.39 -1.68 -12.12
C ASP A 170 4.67 -1.61 -11.28
N VAL A 171 4.55 -1.75 -9.95
CA VAL A 171 5.69 -1.63 -9.03
C VAL A 171 6.28 -3.00 -8.71
N GLN A 172 5.45 -3.94 -8.23
CA GLN A 172 5.92 -5.28 -7.82
C GLN A 172 6.05 -6.25 -8.99
N LYS A 173 5.42 -5.97 -10.13
CA LYS A 173 5.44 -6.82 -11.34
C LYS A 173 4.88 -8.24 -11.13
N ILE A 174 4.06 -8.46 -10.10
CA ILE A 174 3.44 -9.76 -9.81
C ILE A 174 2.15 -9.96 -10.61
N GLY A 175 1.33 -8.91 -10.73
CA GLY A 175 0.20 -8.95 -11.64
C GLY A 175 -1.04 -9.72 -11.18
N ILE A 176 -1.33 -9.76 -9.88
CA ILE A 176 -2.45 -10.54 -9.31
C ILE A 176 -3.81 -9.89 -9.57
N TYR A 177 -3.87 -8.56 -9.46
CA TYR A 177 -5.14 -7.82 -9.45
C TYR A 177 -5.47 -7.17 -10.78
N GLU A 178 -6.77 -7.05 -11.04
CA GLU A 178 -7.30 -6.22 -12.12
C GLU A 178 -8.55 -5.45 -11.68
N MET A 179 -8.88 -4.39 -12.43
CA MET A 179 -10.13 -3.68 -12.31
C MET A 179 -11.18 -4.37 -13.18
N LYS A 180 -12.25 -4.83 -12.54
CA LYS A 180 -13.42 -5.45 -13.23
C LYS A 180 -14.62 -4.52 -13.19
N TYR A 181 -15.61 -4.86 -14.00
CA TYR A 181 -16.91 -4.21 -14.02
C TYR A 181 -17.97 -5.25 -13.69
N ASP A 182 -18.87 -4.89 -12.81
CA ASP A 182 -20.05 -5.68 -12.53
C ASP A 182 -20.98 -5.64 -13.76
N PRO A 183 -21.38 -6.77 -14.33
CA PRO A 183 -22.16 -6.82 -15.55
C PRO A 183 -23.60 -6.32 -15.36
N VAL A 184 -24.12 -6.30 -14.12
CA VAL A 184 -25.48 -5.90 -13.79
C VAL A 184 -25.55 -4.42 -13.43
N THR A 185 -24.66 -3.99 -12.51
CA THR A 185 -24.67 -2.61 -12.00
C THR A 185 -23.77 -1.66 -12.78
N GLY A 186 -22.82 -2.18 -13.59
CA GLY A 186 -21.79 -1.41 -14.25
C GLY A 186 -20.70 -0.89 -13.30
N ASP A 187 -20.78 -1.24 -12.02
CA ASP A 187 -19.86 -0.79 -11.00
C ASP A 187 -18.46 -1.38 -11.18
N ARG A 188 -17.47 -0.55 -10.93
CA ARG A 188 -16.08 -1.01 -10.90
C ARG A 188 -15.78 -1.64 -9.54
N TYR A 189 -15.00 -2.71 -9.56
CA TYR A 189 -14.44 -3.34 -8.37
C TYR A 189 -13.08 -3.99 -8.69
N VAL A 190 -12.29 -4.24 -7.67
CA VAL A 190 -11.00 -4.93 -7.81
C VAL A 190 -11.20 -6.40 -7.53
N ASN A 191 -10.64 -7.28 -8.38
CA ASN A 191 -10.57 -8.69 -8.10
C ASN A 191 -9.24 -9.28 -8.58
N THR A 192 -8.98 -10.54 -8.25
CA THR A 192 -7.91 -11.30 -8.90
C THR A 192 -8.23 -11.49 -10.38
N LYS A 193 -7.22 -11.56 -11.23
CA LYS A 193 -7.42 -11.71 -12.69
C LYS A 193 -8.28 -12.93 -13.04
N LYS A 194 -8.06 -14.03 -12.34
CA LYS A 194 -8.84 -15.26 -12.55
C LYS A 194 -10.17 -15.29 -11.79
N GLY A 195 -10.44 -14.30 -10.91
CA GLY A 195 -11.65 -14.29 -10.07
C GLY A 195 -11.66 -15.31 -8.94
N VAL A 196 -10.52 -15.92 -8.64
CA VAL A 196 -10.32 -16.96 -7.64
C VAL A 196 -9.81 -16.37 -6.32
N LYS A 197 -9.72 -17.21 -5.27
CA LYS A 197 -9.13 -16.84 -3.98
C LYS A 197 -7.66 -16.49 -4.12
N LEU A 198 -7.12 -15.70 -3.16
CA LEU A 198 -5.75 -15.24 -3.25
C LEU A 198 -4.72 -16.37 -3.19
N THR A 199 -4.99 -17.42 -2.41
CA THR A 199 -4.16 -18.64 -2.35
C THR A 199 -4.11 -19.46 -3.64
N GLU A 200 -5.07 -19.26 -4.53
CA GLU A 200 -5.13 -19.93 -5.83
C GLU A 200 -4.44 -19.13 -6.94
N THR A 201 -3.71 -18.09 -6.57
CA THR A 201 -2.95 -17.21 -7.47
C THR A 201 -1.46 -17.30 -7.18
N ASP A 202 -0.65 -16.77 -8.09
CA ASP A 202 0.81 -16.68 -7.94
C ASP A 202 1.21 -15.54 -6.99
N CYS A 203 0.42 -15.28 -5.95
CA CYS A 203 0.65 -14.22 -4.98
C CYS A 203 1.84 -14.57 -4.08
N ILE A 204 2.83 -13.67 -4.02
CA ILE A 204 4.04 -13.84 -3.19
C ILE A 204 3.87 -13.33 -1.75
N ASN A 205 2.67 -12.91 -1.36
CA ASN A 205 2.33 -12.40 -0.02
C ASN A 205 3.18 -11.20 0.47
N CYS A 206 3.62 -10.32 -0.44
CA CYS A 206 4.48 -9.17 -0.13
C CYS A 206 3.79 -8.05 0.68
N GLY A 207 2.46 -8.06 0.83
CA GLY A 207 1.70 -7.08 1.64
C GLY A 207 1.54 -5.68 1.03
N GLN A 208 2.16 -5.38 -0.12
CA GLN A 208 2.13 -4.02 -0.68
C GLN A 208 0.72 -3.53 -1.03
N CYS A 209 -0.17 -4.42 -1.40
CA CYS A 209 -1.58 -4.09 -1.67
C CYS A 209 -2.33 -3.65 -0.40
N ALA A 210 -2.05 -4.24 0.76
CA ALA A 210 -2.59 -3.82 2.05
C ALA A 210 -2.05 -2.45 2.46
N LYS A 211 -0.73 -2.23 2.31
CA LYS A 211 -0.07 -0.96 2.63
C LYS A 211 -0.65 0.24 1.87
N VAL A 212 -0.99 0.08 0.58
CA VAL A 212 -1.52 1.19 -0.24
C VAL A 212 -3.05 1.32 -0.19
N CYS A 213 -3.76 0.38 0.45
CA CYS A 213 -5.21 0.43 0.54
C CYS A 213 -5.66 1.59 1.42
N PRO A 214 -6.45 2.56 0.90
CA PRO A 214 -6.88 3.73 1.68
C PRO A 214 -7.99 3.43 2.68
N VAL A 215 -8.58 2.24 2.56
CA VAL A 215 -9.66 1.71 3.42
C VAL A 215 -9.27 0.30 3.89
N ALA A 216 -10.15 -0.40 4.60
CA ALA A 216 -9.90 -1.76 5.08
C ALA A 216 -10.30 -2.87 4.08
N ALA A 217 -10.25 -2.60 2.76
CA ALA A 217 -10.58 -3.61 1.76
C ALA A 217 -9.48 -4.69 1.62
N ILE A 218 -8.24 -4.34 1.88
CA ILE A 218 -7.12 -5.28 2.00
C ILE A 218 -6.35 -4.89 3.24
N THR A 219 -6.19 -5.83 4.16
CA THR A 219 -5.47 -5.64 5.44
C THR A 219 -4.55 -6.83 5.70
N GLU A 220 -3.61 -6.66 6.60
CA GLU A 220 -2.82 -7.76 7.16
C GLU A 220 -3.73 -8.72 7.91
N LYS A 221 -3.41 -9.99 7.89
CA LYS A 221 -4.10 -11.01 8.69
C LYS A 221 -3.63 -10.89 10.14
N GLY A 222 -4.56 -10.58 11.04
CA GLY A 222 -4.25 -10.42 12.46
C GLY A 222 -4.13 -11.76 13.16
N ASP A 223 -2.99 -12.03 13.80
CA ASP A 223 -2.74 -13.24 14.57
C ASP A 223 -2.70 -12.97 16.09
N ILE A 224 -3.08 -11.76 16.54
CA ILE A 224 -3.07 -11.37 17.97
C ILE A 224 -3.80 -12.39 18.82
N ARG A 225 -4.98 -12.84 18.39
CA ARG A 225 -5.77 -13.82 19.15
C ARG A 225 -5.04 -15.14 19.33
N LYS A 226 -4.42 -15.67 18.27
CA LYS A 226 -3.63 -16.91 18.34
C LYS A 226 -2.44 -16.78 19.29
N VAL A 227 -1.79 -15.61 19.31
CA VAL A 227 -0.69 -15.33 20.23
C VAL A 227 -1.18 -15.28 21.67
N MET A 228 -2.30 -14.61 21.93
CA MET A 228 -2.90 -14.58 23.27
C MET A 228 -3.29 -15.97 23.75
N ASP A 229 -3.97 -16.75 22.89
CA ASP A 229 -4.35 -18.14 23.23
C ASP A 229 -3.11 -19.01 23.52
N ALA A 230 -2.01 -18.80 22.80
CA ALA A 230 -0.74 -19.52 23.04
C ALA A 230 -0.04 -19.08 24.35
N LEU A 231 -0.16 -17.80 24.74
CA LEU A 231 0.37 -17.31 26.02
C LEU A 231 -0.44 -17.82 27.21
N ASP A 232 -1.74 -18.03 27.03
CA ASP A 232 -2.65 -18.55 28.07
C ASP A 232 -2.56 -20.08 28.24
N ASP A 233 -2.00 -20.80 27.25
CA ASP A 233 -1.83 -22.26 27.33
C ASP A 233 -0.55 -22.64 28.10
N PRO A 234 -0.67 -23.27 29.29
CA PRO A 234 0.49 -23.63 30.10
C PRO A 234 1.38 -24.73 29.49
N LYS A 235 0.92 -25.39 28.42
CA LYS A 235 1.68 -26.42 27.69
C LYS A 235 2.46 -25.85 26.52
N THR A 236 2.22 -24.58 26.17
CA THR A 236 2.85 -23.92 25.03
C THR A 236 3.96 -22.98 25.49
N THR A 237 5.15 -23.13 24.94
CA THR A 237 6.25 -22.18 25.13
C THR A 237 6.27 -21.16 24.02
N VAL A 238 6.02 -19.90 24.34
CA VAL A 238 6.06 -18.81 23.37
C VAL A 238 7.48 -18.27 23.22
N VAL A 239 7.97 -18.23 22.01
CA VAL A 239 9.26 -17.63 21.64
C VAL A 239 9.01 -16.49 20.66
N TRP A 240 9.46 -15.30 21.04
CA TRP A 240 9.39 -14.11 20.23
C TRP A 240 10.68 -13.92 19.44
N GLN A 241 10.55 -13.63 18.16
CA GLN A 241 11.67 -13.25 17.31
C GLN A 241 11.35 -11.91 16.65
N MET A 242 12.21 -10.91 16.85
CA MET A 242 12.01 -9.58 16.26
C MET A 242 12.93 -9.36 15.07
N ALA A 243 12.33 -8.93 13.94
CA ALA A 243 13.09 -8.59 12.74
C ALA A 243 13.87 -7.27 12.93
N PRO A 244 15.04 -7.08 12.26
CA PRO A 244 15.84 -5.87 12.38
C PRO A 244 15.09 -4.58 12.02
N ALA A 245 14.20 -4.63 11.02
CA ALA A 245 13.39 -3.48 10.64
C ALA A 245 12.53 -2.94 11.79
N ILE A 246 11.91 -3.83 12.58
CA ILE A 246 11.04 -3.45 13.70
C ILE A 246 11.84 -2.79 14.82
N GLN A 247 13.10 -3.17 15.02
CA GLN A 247 13.97 -2.60 16.03
C GLN A 247 14.16 -1.08 15.86
N ASN A 248 14.12 -0.58 14.62
CA ASN A 248 14.37 0.81 14.27
C ASN A 248 13.12 1.58 13.79
N THR A 249 11.97 0.92 13.62
CA THR A 249 10.75 1.59 13.12
C THR A 249 9.62 1.62 14.15
N LEU A 250 9.54 0.64 15.05
CA LEU A 250 8.42 0.58 16.00
C LEU A 250 8.39 1.80 16.95
N GLY A 251 9.53 2.42 17.20
CA GLY A 251 9.61 3.63 18.04
C GLY A 251 8.78 4.79 17.51
N GLU A 252 8.60 4.90 16.20
CA GLU A 252 7.83 5.95 15.56
C GLU A 252 6.35 5.91 15.95
N GLU A 253 5.76 4.73 16.11
CA GLU A 253 4.38 4.53 16.59
C GLU A 253 4.16 5.02 18.03
N PHE A 254 5.23 5.18 18.79
CA PHE A 254 5.23 5.70 20.16
C PHE A 254 5.81 7.12 20.25
N GLY A 255 5.89 7.85 19.13
CA GLY A 255 6.33 9.23 19.06
C GLY A 255 7.83 9.46 19.21
N LEU A 256 8.65 8.40 19.06
CA LEU A 256 10.10 8.54 19.02
C LEU A 256 10.57 8.98 17.62
N GLY A 257 11.77 9.58 17.55
CA GLY A 257 12.34 9.98 16.26
C GLY A 257 12.58 8.81 15.32
N THR A 258 12.46 9.06 14.02
CA THR A 258 12.70 8.07 12.94
C THR A 258 14.06 7.39 13.11
N GLY A 259 14.07 6.05 13.00
CA GLY A 259 15.30 5.25 13.12
C GLY A 259 15.82 5.05 14.55
N THR A 260 15.06 5.46 15.57
CA THR A 260 15.46 5.22 16.98
C THR A 260 15.49 3.73 17.29
N ASP A 261 16.65 3.22 17.73
CA ASP A 261 16.78 1.83 18.18
C ASP A 261 15.98 1.58 19.47
N VAL A 262 14.99 0.71 19.39
CA VAL A 262 14.12 0.30 20.50
C VAL A 262 14.24 -1.19 20.85
N THR A 263 15.27 -1.89 20.36
CA THR A 263 15.49 -3.33 20.54
C THR A 263 15.32 -3.78 21.96
N LYS A 264 15.98 -3.13 22.94
CA LYS A 264 15.89 -3.48 24.35
C LYS A 264 14.49 -3.25 24.94
N LYS A 265 13.78 -2.20 24.49
CA LYS A 265 12.42 -1.91 24.90
C LYS A 265 11.45 -2.97 24.38
N ILE A 266 11.57 -3.37 23.11
CA ILE A 266 10.76 -4.43 22.51
C ILE A 266 11.01 -5.76 23.25
N ALA A 267 12.26 -6.16 23.44
CA ALA A 267 12.59 -7.39 24.16
C ALA A 267 12.04 -7.40 25.59
N SER A 268 12.09 -6.27 26.29
CA SER A 268 11.50 -6.12 27.63
C SER A 268 9.97 -6.23 27.61
N ALA A 269 9.31 -5.61 26.61
CA ALA A 269 7.86 -5.69 26.44
C ALA A 269 7.41 -7.12 26.14
N MET A 270 8.05 -7.81 25.22
CA MET A 270 7.75 -9.21 24.87
C MET A 270 7.92 -10.15 26.07
N LYS A 271 8.99 -10.00 26.86
CA LYS A 271 9.19 -10.77 28.09
C LYS A 271 8.11 -10.51 29.14
N ARG A 272 7.61 -9.28 29.23
CA ARG A 272 6.50 -8.93 30.16
C ARG A 272 5.16 -9.52 29.71
N LEU A 273 4.93 -9.68 28.40
CA LEU A 273 3.77 -10.38 27.86
C LEU A 273 3.83 -11.88 28.15
N GLY A 274 5.02 -12.45 28.28
CA GLY A 274 5.27 -13.87 28.52
C GLY A 274 6.17 -14.50 27.45
N GLY A 275 6.93 -15.52 27.83
CA GLY A 275 7.82 -16.24 26.92
C GLY A 275 9.24 -15.67 26.82
N TYR A 276 9.96 -16.12 25.80
CA TYR A 276 11.36 -15.78 25.56
C TYR A 276 11.47 -14.85 24.35
N ALA A 277 12.29 -13.80 24.44
CA ALA A 277 12.48 -12.83 23.35
C ALA A 277 13.92 -12.82 22.84
N TYR A 278 14.05 -12.97 21.54
CA TYR A 278 15.32 -12.98 20.80
C TYR A 278 15.26 -12.01 19.62
N THR A 279 16.43 -11.57 19.17
CA THR A 279 16.57 -10.84 17.92
C THR A 279 16.81 -11.83 16.75
N THR A 280 16.41 -11.44 15.54
CA THR A 280 16.71 -12.21 14.33
C THR A 280 18.19 -12.16 13.98
N ASP A 281 18.96 -11.19 14.51
CA ASP A 281 20.39 -11.01 14.23
C ASP A 281 21.19 -12.28 14.54
N PHE A 282 20.89 -12.95 15.65
CA PHE A 282 21.57 -14.21 16.01
C PHE A 282 21.34 -15.31 14.95
N SER A 283 20.12 -15.48 14.47
CA SER A 283 19.83 -16.46 13.41
C SER A 283 20.40 -16.04 12.07
N ALA A 284 20.48 -14.73 11.81
CA ALA A 284 21.13 -14.21 10.61
C ALA A 284 22.62 -14.50 10.59
N ASP A 285 23.32 -14.39 11.73
CA ASP A 285 24.75 -14.75 11.85
C ASP A 285 24.97 -16.23 11.54
N LEU A 286 24.13 -17.12 12.08
CA LEU A 286 24.20 -18.55 11.76
C LEU A 286 23.96 -18.81 10.26
N THR A 287 22.98 -18.13 9.69
CA THR A 287 22.68 -18.25 8.25
C THR A 287 23.87 -17.82 7.39
N ILE A 288 24.54 -16.72 7.73
CA ILE A 288 25.74 -16.26 7.00
C ILE A 288 26.85 -17.31 7.05
N MET A 289 27.05 -17.98 8.16
CA MET A 289 28.05 -19.07 8.27
C MET A 289 27.68 -20.25 7.36
N GLU A 290 26.43 -20.66 7.34
CA GLU A 290 25.95 -21.77 6.52
C GLU A 290 25.97 -21.43 5.03
N GLU A 291 25.39 -20.29 4.64
CA GLU A 291 25.40 -19.82 3.25
C GLU A 291 26.82 -19.56 2.74
N GLY A 292 27.69 -19.00 3.58
CA GLY A 292 29.11 -18.80 3.23
C GLY A 292 29.85 -20.13 2.99
N THR A 293 29.57 -21.14 3.80
CA THR A 293 30.12 -22.50 3.63
C THR A 293 29.59 -23.14 2.34
N GLU A 294 28.30 -23.03 2.08
CA GLU A 294 27.68 -23.50 0.83
C GLU A 294 28.30 -22.80 -0.38
N PHE A 295 28.43 -21.46 -0.32
CA PHE A 295 29.04 -20.68 -1.40
C PHE A 295 30.47 -21.12 -1.72
N ILE A 296 31.33 -21.28 -0.68
CA ILE A 296 32.70 -21.78 -0.86
C ILE A 296 32.65 -23.18 -1.49
N GLY A 297 31.76 -24.06 -1.00
CA GLY A 297 31.56 -25.38 -1.57
C GLY A 297 31.20 -25.36 -3.05
N ARG A 298 30.28 -24.46 -3.45
CA ARG A 298 29.90 -24.29 -4.86
C ARG A 298 31.05 -23.79 -5.73
N VAL A 299 31.85 -22.82 -5.23
CA VAL A 299 33.01 -22.29 -5.95
C VAL A 299 34.08 -23.34 -6.13
N THR A 300 34.38 -24.13 -5.08
CA THR A 300 35.48 -25.09 -5.10
C THR A 300 35.15 -26.39 -5.83
N ASN A 301 33.88 -26.82 -5.81
CA ASN A 301 33.45 -28.10 -6.37
C ASN A 301 32.65 -27.98 -7.67
N GLY A 302 32.60 -26.79 -8.30
CA GLY A 302 31.89 -26.58 -9.57
C GLY A 302 30.37 -26.54 -9.46
N GLY A 303 29.85 -26.03 -8.35
CA GLY A 303 28.39 -25.85 -8.15
C GLY A 303 27.78 -24.68 -8.96
N VAL A 304 26.45 -24.55 -8.90
CA VAL A 304 25.71 -23.51 -9.66
C VAL A 304 25.98 -22.12 -9.08
N LEU A 305 26.39 -21.20 -9.95
CA LEU A 305 26.67 -19.79 -9.63
C LEU A 305 25.96 -18.86 -10.66
N PRO A 306 25.60 -17.63 -10.28
CA PRO A 306 25.72 -17.04 -8.92
C PRO A 306 24.80 -17.75 -7.91
N MET A 307 25.22 -17.80 -6.65
CA MET A 307 24.35 -18.25 -5.56
C MET A 307 23.53 -17.07 -5.05
N MET A 308 22.23 -17.27 -4.86
CA MET A 308 21.32 -16.26 -4.34
C MET A 308 20.81 -16.69 -2.96
N THR A 309 20.70 -15.74 -2.03
CA THR A 309 20.18 -16.02 -0.68
C THR A 309 18.70 -16.38 -0.70
N SER A 310 18.24 -17.15 0.29
CA SER A 310 16.87 -17.69 0.35
C SER A 310 16.04 -17.14 1.54
N CYS A 311 16.49 -16.08 2.21
CA CYS A 311 15.88 -15.58 3.46
C CYS A 311 14.49 -14.92 3.30
N CYS A 312 14.14 -14.43 2.12
CA CYS A 312 12.88 -13.76 1.90
C CYS A 312 11.84 -14.71 1.29
N PRO A 313 10.76 -15.09 2.02
CA PRO A 313 9.73 -15.98 1.49
C PRO A 313 9.03 -15.45 0.23
N GLY A 314 8.89 -14.12 0.13
CA GLY A 314 8.33 -13.48 -1.06
C GLY A 314 9.25 -13.61 -2.27
N TRP A 315 10.57 -13.50 -2.07
CA TRP A 315 11.57 -13.74 -3.10
C TRP A 315 11.56 -15.19 -3.61
N ILE A 316 11.54 -16.14 -2.68
CA ILE A 316 11.47 -17.58 -3.03
C ILE A 316 10.23 -17.87 -3.87
N LYS A 317 9.03 -17.42 -3.42
CA LYS A 317 7.80 -17.58 -4.19
C LYS A 317 7.87 -16.90 -5.56
N TYR A 318 8.51 -15.74 -5.64
CA TYR A 318 8.70 -15.06 -6.91
C TYR A 318 9.54 -15.89 -7.88
N MET A 319 10.62 -16.51 -7.40
CA MET A 319 11.45 -17.44 -8.18
C MET A 319 10.68 -18.69 -8.58
N GLU A 320 9.98 -19.32 -7.65
CA GLU A 320 9.17 -20.51 -7.90
C GLU A 320 8.12 -20.30 -9.01
N TYR A 321 7.47 -19.13 -9.05
CA TYR A 321 6.43 -18.83 -10.03
C TYR A 321 6.95 -18.33 -11.38
N ASN A 322 8.04 -17.57 -11.39
CA ASN A 322 8.49 -16.88 -12.59
C ASN A 322 9.77 -17.45 -13.20
N TYR A 323 10.59 -18.14 -12.40
CA TYR A 323 11.90 -18.66 -12.81
C TYR A 323 12.18 -20.06 -12.25
N PRO A 324 11.27 -21.05 -12.46
CA PRO A 324 11.42 -22.38 -11.87
C PRO A 324 12.72 -23.10 -12.27
N ASP A 325 13.23 -22.81 -13.46
CA ASP A 325 14.50 -23.37 -14.00
C ASP A 325 15.75 -22.75 -13.35
N GLN A 326 15.60 -21.71 -12.52
CA GLN A 326 16.70 -21.02 -11.86
C GLN A 326 16.74 -21.30 -10.34
N LEU A 327 15.95 -22.24 -9.85
CA LEU A 327 15.87 -22.56 -8.41
C LEU A 327 17.18 -23.11 -7.85
N ASP A 328 17.99 -23.78 -8.69
CA ASP A 328 19.32 -24.28 -8.30
C ASP A 328 20.31 -23.16 -7.90
N HIS A 329 20.04 -21.93 -8.31
CA HIS A 329 20.79 -20.75 -7.88
C HIS A 329 20.46 -20.31 -6.45
N LEU A 330 19.35 -20.73 -5.88
CA LEU A 330 18.99 -20.39 -4.50
C LEU A 330 19.86 -21.18 -3.52
N SER A 331 20.22 -20.54 -2.40
CA SER A 331 20.82 -21.24 -1.27
C SER A 331 19.87 -22.28 -0.71
N SER A 332 20.40 -23.43 -0.37
CA SER A 332 19.67 -24.51 0.29
C SER A 332 19.50 -24.29 1.79
N THR A 333 20.13 -23.26 2.36
CA THR A 333 20.11 -22.98 3.79
C THR A 333 18.73 -22.44 4.20
N PRO A 334 17.96 -23.15 5.04
CA PRO A 334 16.67 -22.67 5.54
C PRO A 334 16.90 -21.63 6.64
N ILE A 335 16.34 -20.43 6.47
CA ILE A 335 16.41 -19.38 7.49
C ILE A 335 15.31 -19.49 8.55
N PHE A 336 14.24 -20.20 8.23
CA PHE A 336 13.12 -20.44 9.16
C PHE A 336 12.77 -21.93 9.22
N PRO A 337 12.61 -22.51 10.43
CA PRO A 337 12.04 -23.83 10.58
C PRO A 337 10.56 -23.75 10.16
N GLY A 338 10.20 -24.36 9.02
CA GLY A 338 8.81 -24.43 8.58
C GLY A 338 8.62 -24.40 7.06
N ARG A 339 9.33 -25.18 6.31
CA ARG A 339 8.86 -25.73 5.01
C ARG A 339 8.28 -27.10 5.22
#